data_800137f7b09bf507f54ea5908055ebb6
#
_entry.id   800137f7b09bf507f54ea5908055ebb6
#
_cell.length_a   1.000
_cell.length_b   1.000
_cell.length_c   1.000
_cell.angle_alpha   90.00
_cell.angle_beta   90.00
_cell.angle_gamma   90.00
#
_symmetry.space_group_name_H-M   'P 1'
#
loop_
_entity.id
_entity.type
_entity.pdbx_description
1 polymer ?
#
loop_
_entity_poly.entity_id
_entity_poly.type
_entity_poly.pdbx_seq_one_letter_code
_entity_poly.pdbx_strand_id
1 'polypeptide(L)'
;QVEAIAHVDLIEQELLDKSRDEVAVHLYIAPDENFAEIGELMRDRLERAEVPYRMEYTGVRQEDWETGWKAYYHAMDIGTRLAVVPSWEAYETNRAVITLDPGMAFGTGTHETTALCLETLDGLVKGGERVLDIGTGSGILAIAALKLGAAKAEGVDIDPMCVRTAGENAALNGVQNDLTVLVGDLSEKATGVYDVICANIVANAIIHLVPDVPALLAKHGTFLASGIIDTRKDEVIAAVQAAGLALREVKEKNGWVALVCGHVKERLL
;
A
#
# COMPACT_ATOMS: atom_id res chain seq x y z
N GLN A 1 -8.04 -22.09 4.62
CA GLN A 1 -7.26 -21.15 3.80
C GLN A 1 -6.13 -20.65 4.68
N VAL A 2 -4.90 -21.08 4.41
CA VAL A 2 -3.70 -20.61 5.09
C VAL A 2 -3.28 -19.36 4.33
N GLU A 3 -3.46 -18.17 4.88
CA GLU A 3 -2.83 -16.97 4.36
C GLU A 3 -1.34 -17.01 4.71
N ALA A 4 -0.52 -17.32 3.72
CA ALA A 4 0.91 -17.16 3.83
C ALA A 4 1.23 -15.67 3.61
N ILE A 5 1.47 -14.95 4.70
CA ILE A 5 2.02 -13.59 4.61
C ILE A 5 3.52 -13.74 4.39
N ALA A 6 3.96 -13.62 3.15
CA ALA A 6 5.38 -13.52 2.83
C ALA A 6 5.81 -12.05 2.99
N HIS A 7 6.48 -11.72 4.08
CA HIS A 7 7.23 -10.48 4.19
C HIS A 7 8.56 -10.63 3.44
N VAL A 8 8.62 -10.13 2.22
CA VAL A 8 9.82 -10.19 1.35
C VAL A 8 10.84 -9.10 1.71
N ASP A 9 10.42 -8.03 2.38
CA ASP A 9 11.25 -6.82 2.55
C ASP A 9 12.38 -6.90 3.59
N LEU A 10 12.39 -7.91 4.47
CA LEU A 10 13.45 -8.09 5.47
C LEU A 10 14.67 -8.88 4.97
N ILE A 11 14.63 -9.37 3.73
CA ILE A 11 15.61 -10.34 3.22
C ILE A 11 16.73 -9.68 2.39
N GLU A 12 16.54 -8.45 1.88
CA GLU A 12 17.48 -7.88 0.90
C GLU A 12 18.89 -7.63 1.43
N GLN A 13 19.08 -7.26 2.69
CA GLN A 13 20.44 -7.00 3.21
C GLN A 13 21.20 -8.25 3.62
N GLU A 14 20.53 -9.30 4.08
CA GLU A 14 21.18 -10.58 4.37
C GLU A 14 21.45 -11.44 3.13
N LEU A 15 20.69 -11.23 2.04
CA LEU A 15 20.85 -11.97 0.78
C LEU A 15 22.00 -11.46 -0.08
N LEU A 16 22.49 -10.24 0.14
CA LEU A 16 23.62 -9.68 -0.63
C LEU A 16 24.95 -10.40 -0.35
N ASP A 17 25.07 -11.14 0.77
CA ASP A 17 26.28 -11.87 1.17
C ASP A 17 26.23 -13.38 0.90
N LYS A 18 25.11 -13.93 0.40
CA LYS A 18 24.97 -15.36 0.09
C LYS A 18 24.99 -15.62 -1.41
N SER A 19 25.54 -16.77 -1.80
CA SER A 19 25.58 -17.19 -3.21
C SER A 19 24.15 -17.19 -3.80
N ARG A 20 24.00 -16.82 -5.06
CA ARG A 20 22.71 -16.79 -5.78
C ARG A 20 21.97 -18.13 -5.88
N ASP A 21 22.55 -19.18 -5.32
CA ASP A 21 22.06 -20.57 -5.41
C ASP A 21 21.26 -20.99 -4.16
N GLU A 22 21.18 -20.13 -3.11
CA GLU A 22 20.41 -20.43 -1.90
C GLU A 22 19.37 -19.34 -1.65
N VAL A 23 18.11 -19.76 -1.39
CA VAL A 23 17.01 -18.89 -0.99
C VAL A 23 16.57 -19.26 0.42
N ALA A 24 16.54 -18.29 1.34
CA ALA A 24 15.97 -18.48 2.65
C ALA A 24 14.47 -18.08 2.62
N VAL A 25 13.61 -19.01 3.04
CA VAL A 25 12.18 -18.74 3.20
C VAL A 25 11.83 -18.85 4.67
N HIS A 26 11.34 -17.77 5.27
CA HIS A 26 10.86 -17.75 6.64
C HIS A 26 9.35 -17.91 6.66
N LEU A 27 8.86 -18.94 7.35
CA LEU A 27 7.44 -19.16 7.57
C LEU A 27 7.13 -18.95 9.06
N TYR A 28 6.20 -18.05 9.34
CA TYR A 28 5.72 -17.78 10.69
C TYR A 28 4.39 -18.51 10.90
N ILE A 29 4.33 -19.32 11.96
CA ILE A 29 3.17 -20.16 12.28
C ILE A 29 2.66 -19.72 13.64
N ALA A 30 1.34 -19.44 13.72
CA ALA A 30 0.71 -19.02 14.96
C ALA A 30 0.79 -20.12 16.03
N PRO A 31 0.89 -19.77 17.34
CA PRO A 31 1.05 -20.75 18.42
C PRO A 31 -0.13 -21.72 18.59
N ASP A 32 -1.30 -21.37 18.10
CA ASP A 32 -2.53 -22.16 18.14
C ASP A 32 -2.70 -23.09 16.92
N GLU A 33 -1.81 -23.00 15.94
CA GLU A 33 -1.81 -23.90 14.79
C GLU A 33 -0.93 -25.12 15.02
N ASN A 34 -1.25 -26.22 14.34
CA ASN A 34 -0.49 -27.46 14.46
C ASN A 34 0.86 -27.34 13.70
N PHE A 35 1.81 -26.71 14.35
CA PHE A 35 3.17 -26.48 13.86
C PHE A 35 3.84 -27.74 13.28
N ALA A 36 3.64 -28.92 13.91
CA ALA A 36 4.23 -30.17 13.45
C ALA A 36 3.62 -30.61 12.11
N GLU A 37 2.30 -30.44 11.93
CA GLU A 37 1.60 -30.82 10.71
C GLU A 37 1.98 -29.93 9.53
N ILE A 38 2.12 -28.63 9.75
CA ILE A 38 2.57 -27.69 8.73
C ILE A 38 4.02 -28.00 8.31
N GLY A 39 4.90 -28.29 9.27
CA GLY A 39 6.27 -28.68 9.00
C GLY A 39 6.37 -29.97 8.17
N GLU A 40 5.56 -30.98 8.46
CA GLU A 40 5.49 -32.23 7.69
C GLU A 40 4.93 -31.98 6.27
N LEU A 41 3.90 -31.16 6.13
CA LEU A 41 3.33 -30.81 4.82
C LEU A 41 4.35 -30.09 3.93
N MET A 42 5.12 -29.17 4.50
CA MET A 42 6.16 -28.47 3.74
C MET A 42 7.28 -29.42 3.32
N ARG A 43 7.72 -30.30 4.22
CA ARG A 43 8.72 -31.32 3.92
C ARG A 43 8.29 -32.20 2.76
N ASP A 44 7.08 -32.77 2.83
CA ASP A 44 6.51 -33.60 1.78
C ASP A 44 6.46 -32.88 0.42
N ARG A 45 6.09 -31.59 0.39
CA ARG A 45 6.05 -30.79 -0.84
C ARG A 45 7.44 -30.53 -1.43
N LEU A 46 8.44 -30.18 -0.59
CA LEU A 46 9.81 -29.93 -1.04
C LEU A 46 10.45 -31.22 -1.57
N GLU A 47 10.23 -32.37 -0.90
CA GLU A 47 10.71 -33.68 -1.33
C GLU A 47 10.09 -34.10 -2.67
N ARG A 48 8.77 -33.91 -2.86
CA ARG A 48 8.10 -34.18 -4.14
C ARG A 48 8.56 -33.28 -5.28
N ALA A 49 8.96 -32.07 -4.95
CA ALA A 49 9.51 -31.12 -5.93
C ALA A 49 11.00 -31.35 -6.21
N GLU A 50 11.64 -32.33 -5.54
CA GLU A 50 13.08 -32.63 -5.63
C GLU A 50 13.97 -31.40 -5.37
N VAL A 51 13.51 -30.46 -4.52
CA VAL A 51 14.26 -29.25 -4.12
C VAL A 51 15.13 -29.60 -2.92
N PRO A 52 16.47 -29.45 -3.00
CA PRO A 52 17.32 -29.57 -1.83
C PRO A 52 16.96 -28.49 -0.80
N TYR A 53 16.73 -28.88 0.44
CA TYR A 53 16.36 -27.93 1.49
C TYR A 53 17.03 -28.23 2.82
N ARG A 54 17.14 -27.19 3.66
CA ARG A 54 17.44 -27.28 5.09
C ARG A 54 16.31 -26.59 5.84
N MET A 55 15.75 -27.24 6.84
CA MET A 55 14.66 -26.71 7.64
C MET A 55 15.15 -26.50 9.07
N GLU A 56 15.03 -25.26 9.55
CA GLU A 56 15.36 -24.88 10.93
C GLU A 56 14.11 -24.35 11.61
N TYR A 57 13.93 -24.69 12.87
CA TYR A 57 12.81 -24.26 13.67
C TYR A 57 13.31 -23.36 14.79
N THR A 58 12.83 -22.12 14.82
CA THR A 58 13.20 -21.16 15.86
C THR A 58 11.94 -20.65 16.54
N GLY A 59 11.85 -20.78 17.85
CA GLY A 59 10.78 -20.14 18.61
C GLY A 59 11.02 -18.64 18.68
N VAL A 60 10.13 -17.85 18.10
CA VAL A 60 10.13 -16.38 18.21
C VAL A 60 9.06 -16.00 19.22
N ARG A 61 9.38 -15.15 20.19
CA ARG A 61 8.36 -14.61 21.10
C ARG A 61 7.48 -13.65 20.30
N GLN A 62 6.19 -13.71 20.53
CA GLN A 62 5.25 -12.82 19.87
C GLN A 62 5.62 -11.34 20.04
N GLU A 63 6.11 -10.96 21.22
CA GLU A 63 6.60 -9.62 21.54
C GLU A 63 7.81 -9.20 20.70
N ASP A 64 8.73 -10.12 20.40
CA ASP A 64 9.92 -9.87 19.59
C ASP A 64 9.56 -9.72 18.11
N TRP A 65 8.53 -10.43 17.66
CA TRP A 65 8.01 -10.34 16.30
C TRP A 65 7.21 -9.05 16.08
N GLU A 66 6.35 -8.68 17.04
CA GLU A 66 5.53 -7.45 16.95
C GLU A 66 6.36 -6.16 16.93
N THR A 67 7.60 -6.21 17.40
CA THR A 67 8.46 -5.03 17.53
C THR A 67 9.75 -5.09 16.72
N GLY A 68 10.18 -6.28 16.30
CA GLY A 68 11.47 -6.48 15.63
C GLY A 68 11.62 -5.68 14.33
N TRP A 69 10.56 -5.53 13.56
CA TRP A 69 10.54 -4.74 12.33
C TRP A 69 10.71 -3.23 12.58
N LYS A 70 10.37 -2.73 13.77
CA LYS A 70 10.53 -1.31 14.12
C LYS A 70 11.99 -0.85 14.06
N ALA A 71 12.94 -1.76 14.29
CA ALA A 71 14.37 -1.47 14.20
C ALA A 71 14.86 -1.17 12.77
N TYR A 72 14.08 -1.53 11.75
CA TYR A 72 14.40 -1.33 10.33
C TYR A 72 13.53 -0.26 9.67
N TYR A 73 12.55 0.26 10.40
CA TYR A 73 11.65 1.28 9.88
C TYR A 73 12.09 2.66 10.39
N HIS A 74 12.69 3.44 9.52
CA HIS A 74 13.25 4.76 9.82
C HIS A 74 12.53 5.87 9.07
N ALA A 75 12.69 7.10 9.58
CA ALA A 75 12.19 8.29 8.92
C ALA A 75 12.80 8.44 7.53
N MET A 76 11.99 8.84 6.55
CA MET A 76 12.40 9.03 5.17
C MET A 76 11.73 10.23 4.53
N ASP A 77 12.46 10.93 3.68
CA ASP A 77 11.94 11.98 2.82
C ASP A 77 11.29 11.38 1.57
N ILE A 78 10.12 11.88 1.19
CA ILE A 78 9.39 11.48 -0.01
C ILE A 78 9.10 12.71 -0.87
N GLY A 79 9.45 12.64 -2.14
CA GLY A 79 9.28 13.77 -3.06
C GLY A 79 9.95 15.04 -2.54
N THR A 80 9.25 16.15 -2.61
CA THR A 80 9.79 17.46 -2.20
C THR A 80 9.18 18.03 -0.94
N ARG A 81 7.93 17.67 -0.61
CA ARG A 81 7.14 18.27 0.47
C ARG A 81 6.78 17.33 1.62
N LEU A 82 7.02 16.02 1.49
CA LEU A 82 6.61 15.02 2.46
C LEU A 82 7.81 14.39 3.17
N ALA A 83 7.61 13.97 4.41
CA ALA A 83 8.44 13.04 5.14
C ALA A 83 7.55 12.03 5.87
N VAL A 84 7.91 10.76 5.82
CA VAL A 84 7.25 9.68 6.59
C VAL A 84 8.11 9.38 7.79
N VAL A 85 7.54 9.42 8.98
CA VAL A 85 8.27 9.29 10.25
C VAL A 85 7.55 8.29 11.14
N PRO A 86 8.23 7.22 11.59
CA PRO A 86 7.69 6.32 12.60
C PRO A 86 7.30 7.06 13.88
N SER A 87 6.22 6.65 14.55
CA SER A 87 5.73 7.31 15.77
C SER A 87 6.74 7.30 16.94
N TRP A 88 7.73 6.42 16.89
CA TRP A 88 8.80 6.26 17.91
C TRP A 88 10.11 6.94 17.53
N GLU A 89 10.18 7.64 16.40
CA GLU A 89 11.39 8.32 15.92
C GLU A 89 11.21 9.82 15.88
N ALA A 90 12.25 10.56 16.25
CA ALA A 90 12.30 12.01 16.08
C ALA A 90 13.00 12.36 14.77
N TYR A 91 12.40 13.25 13.98
CA TYR A 91 12.96 13.65 12.69
C TYR A 91 12.79 15.16 12.48
N GLU A 92 13.90 15.85 12.26
CA GLU A 92 13.90 17.29 11.99
C GLU A 92 13.85 17.57 10.48
N THR A 93 12.77 18.19 10.03
CA THR A 93 12.56 18.50 8.61
C THR A 93 11.65 19.73 8.46
N ASN A 94 11.77 20.41 7.31
CA ASN A 94 10.85 21.47 6.90
C ASN A 94 9.66 20.95 6.07
N ARG A 95 9.56 19.64 5.90
CA ARG A 95 8.53 18.97 5.11
C ARG A 95 7.28 18.71 5.94
N ALA A 96 6.16 18.47 5.29
CA ALA A 96 4.96 17.97 5.94
C ALA A 96 5.20 16.54 6.43
N VAL A 97 5.21 16.35 7.74
CA VAL A 97 5.48 15.08 8.37
C VAL A 97 4.22 14.25 8.44
N ILE A 98 4.32 13.00 8.00
CA ILE A 98 3.34 11.94 8.19
C ILE A 98 3.89 11.02 9.27
N THR A 99 3.34 11.12 10.47
CA THR A 99 3.70 10.23 11.58
C THR A 99 2.88 8.96 11.49
N LEU A 100 3.52 7.81 11.48
CA LEU A 100 2.84 6.51 11.37
C LEU A 100 3.22 5.54 12.47
N ASP A 101 2.23 4.82 12.95
CA ASP A 101 2.37 3.51 13.56
C ASP A 101 1.53 2.54 12.74
N PRO A 102 2.10 1.87 11.74
CA PRO A 102 1.33 1.03 10.83
C PRO A 102 0.81 -0.25 11.51
N GLY A 103 1.37 -0.65 12.65
CA GLY A 103 1.00 -1.89 13.31
C GLY A 103 1.14 -3.07 12.35
N MET A 104 0.03 -3.81 12.15
CA MET A 104 -0.08 -4.92 11.20
C MET A 104 -0.66 -4.50 9.83
N ALA A 105 -1.06 -3.22 9.66
CA ALA A 105 -1.64 -2.73 8.43
C ALA A 105 -0.57 -2.49 7.35
N PHE A 106 -0.91 -2.73 6.08
CA PHE A 106 -0.05 -2.39 4.94
C PHE A 106 0.06 -0.87 4.76
N GLY A 107 1.18 -0.43 4.17
CA GLY A 107 1.39 1.00 3.87
C GLY A 107 2.30 1.69 4.89
N THR A 108 3.54 1.21 5.02
CA THR A 108 4.59 1.85 5.83
C THR A 108 5.28 3.02 5.13
N GLY A 109 5.07 3.18 3.82
CA GLY A 109 5.80 4.17 3.01
C GLY A 109 7.10 3.65 2.41
N THR A 110 7.67 2.56 2.94
CA THR A 110 8.93 1.95 2.46
C THR A 110 8.75 1.18 1.17
N HIS A 111 7.57 0.60 0.94
CA HIS A 111 7.29 -0.16 -0.27
C HIS A 111 7.24 0.76 -1.51
N GLU A 112 7.79 0.31 -2.63
CA GLU A 112 7.89 1.07 -3.88
C GLU A 112 6.55 1.63 -4.34
N THR A 113 5.48 0.84 -4.22
CA THR A 113 4.13 1.25 -4.64
C THR A 113 3.60 2.42 -3.81
N THR A 114 3.87 2.41 -2.50
CA THR A 114 3.48 3.50 -1.60
C THR A 114 4.32 4.75 -1.88
N ALA A 115 5.64 4.58 -2.08
CA ALA A 115 6.52 5.68 -2.43
C ALA A 115 6.10 6.34 -3.76
N LEU A 116 5.79 5.55 -4.81
CA LEU A 116 5.27 6.05 -6.09
C LEU A 116 3.97 6.86 -5.92
N CYS A 117 3.06 6.38 -5.06
CA CYS A 117 1.82 7.11 -4.77
C CYS A 117 2.08 8.43 -4.04
N LEU A 118 2.91 8.43 -2.99
CA LEU A 118 3.24 9.62 -2.21
C LEU A 118 3.97 10.67 -3.06
N GLU A 119 4.96 10.26 -3.87
CA GLU A 119 5.67 11.14 -4.82
C GLU A 119 4.70 11.74 -5.84
N THR A 120 3.67 10.98 -6.24
CA THR A 120 2.66 11.46 -7.17
C THR A 120 1.70 12.45 -6.50
N LEU A 121 1.23 12.14 -5.27
CA LEU A 121 0.39 13.04 -4.47
C LEU A 121 1.09 14.37 -4.18
N ASP A 122 2.41 14.35 -3.93
CA ASP A 122 3.23 15.57 -3.76
C ASP A 122 3.09 16.53 -4.96
N GLY A 123 3.00 15.99 -6.17
CA GLY A 123 2.76 16.75 -7.38
C GLY A 123 1.31 17.15 -7.63
N LEU A 124 0.33 16.33 -7.22
CA LEU A 124 -1.09 16.48 -7.53
C LEU A 124 -1.84 17.42 -6.58
N VAL A 125 -1.62 17.26 -5.27
CA VAL A 125 -2.36 18.03 -4.26
C VAL A 125 -1.81 19.46 -4.18
N LYS A 126 -2.69 20.44 -4.39
CA LYS A 126 -2.38 21.87 -4.39
C LYS A 126 -3.09 22.65 -3.29
N GLY A 127 -4.09 22.03 -2.69
CA GLY A 127 -4.91 22.58 -1.62
C GLY A 127 -6.39 22.65 -1.98
N GLY A 128 -7.21 22.14 -1.07
CA GLY A 128 -8.67 22.16 -1.20
C GLY A 128 -9.29 20.96 -1.86
N GLU A 129 -8.51 19.98 -2.31
CA GLU A 129 -9.00 18.74 -2.97
C GLU A 129 -9.81 17.88 -2.00
N ARG A 130 -10.77 17.16 -2.58
CA ARG A 130 -11.45 16.03 -1.95
C ARG A 130 -10.83 14.72 -2.47
N VAL A 131 -10.34 13.90 -1.55
CA VAL A 131 -9.55 12.70 -1.86
C VAL A 131 -10.27 11.44 -1.41
N LEU A 132 -10.24 10.39 -2.24
CA LEU A 132 -10.69 9.04 -1.90
C LEU A 132 -9.48 8.10 -1.94
N ASP A 133 -9.30 7.30 -0.90
CA ASP A 133 -8.22 6.32 -0.78
C ASP A 133 -8.83 4.92 -0.61
N ILE A 134 -8.79 4.12 -1.66
CA ILE A 134 -9.40 2.78 -1.72
C ILE A 134 -8.33 1.73 -1.41
N GLY A 135 -8.61 0.88 -0.42
CA GLY A 135 -7.62 0.02 0.21
C GLY A 135 -6.65 0.85 1.05
N THR A 136 -7.21 1.68 1.94
CA THR A 136 -6.45 2.74 2.64
C THR A 136 -5.38 2.20 3.58
N GLY A 137 -5.50 0.95 4.04
CA GLY A 137 -4.52 0.29 4.92
C GLY A 137 -4.20 1.12 6.17
N SER A 138 -2.96 1.56 6.33
CA SER A 138 -2.53 2.45 7.42
C SER A 138 -3.10 3.87 7.37
N GLY A 139 -3.79 4.24 6.29
CA GLY A 139 -4.26 5.60 6.02
C GLY A 139 -3.23 6.52 5.39
N ILE A 140 -2.04 6.02 5.06
CA ILE A 140 -0.90 6.86 4.69
C ILE A 140 -1.17 7.80 3.51
N LEU A 141 -1.88 7.35 2.45
CA LEU A 141 -2.14 8.18 1.28
C LEU A 141 -3.18 9.26 1.57
N ALA A 142 -4.25 8.91 2.28
CA ALA A 142 -5.27 9.85 2.72
C ALA A 142 -4.67 10.92 3.66
N ILE A 143 -3.86 10.50 4.64
CA ILE A 143 -3.16 11.40 5.56
C ILE A 143 -2.18 12.29 4.80
N ALA A 144 -1.40 11.73 3.86
CA ALA A 144 -0.48 12.50 3.02
C ALA A 144 -1.22 13.60 2.26
N ALA A 145 -2.34 13.28 1.64
CA ALA A 145 -3.13 14.26 0.91
C ALA A 145 -3.60 15.42 1.82
N LEU A 146 -4.09 15.11 3.03
CA LEU A 146 -4.48 16.13 4.01
C LEU A 146 -3.30 16.99 4.49
N LYS A 147 -2.15 16.37 4.74
CA LYS A 147 -0.92 17.08 5.13
C LYS A 147 -0.38 17.98 4.00
N LEU A 148 -0.70 17.66 2.75
CA LEU A 148 -0.39 18.48 1.57
C LEU A 148 -1.41 19.59 1.32
N GLY A 149 -2.54 19.61 2.05
CA GLY A 149 -3.54 20.67 2.01
C GLY A 149 -4.87 20.28 1.38
N ALA A 150 -5.13 19.01 1.11
CA ALA A 150 -6.46 18.55 0.73
C ALA A 150 -7.51 18.94 1.79
N ALA A 151 -8.71 19.31 1.37
CA ALA A 151 -9.75 19.77 2.29
C ALA A 151 -10.39 18.63 3.08
N LYS A 152 -10.58 17.48 2.44
CA LYS A 152 -11.18 16.27 3.02
C LYS A 152 -10.62 15.03 2.35
N ALA A 153 -10.53 13.97 3.14
CA ALA A 153 -10.21 12.65 2.62
C ALA A 153 -11.20 11.60 3.15
N GLU A 154 -11.49 10.62 2.31
CA GLU A 154 -12.22 9.42 2.68
C GLU A 154 -11.32 8.21 2.41
N GLY A 155 -11.19 7.31 3.39
CA GLY A 155 -10.51 6.03 3.28
C GLY A 155 -11.51 4.89 3.32
N VAL A 156 -11.37 3.90 2.45
CA VAL A 156 -12.19 2.67 2.46
C VAL A 156 -11.26 1.49 2.50
N ASP A 157 -11.53 0.54 3.39
CA ASP A 157 -10.81 -0.74 3.45
C ASP A 157 -11.78 -1.86 3.79
N ILE A 158 -11.53 -3.05 3.25
CA ILE A 158 -12.33 -4.24 3.55
C ILE A 158 -12.03 -4.78 4.94
N ASP A 159 -10.82 -4.52 5.46
CA ASP A 159 -10.38 -4.99 6.77
C ASP A 159 -10.71 -3.95 7.87
N PRO A 160 -11.56 -4.31 8.85
CA PRO A 160 -11.85 -3.44 10.00
C PRO A 160 -10.60 -3.05 10.81
N MET A 161 -9.55 -3.88 10.80
CA MET A 161 -8.29 -3.58 11.48
C MET A 161 -7.59 -2.39 10.79
N CYS A 162 -7.54 -2.39 9.47
CA CYS A 162 -7.00 -1.27 8.68
C CYS A 162 -7.76 0.03 8.95
N VAL A 163 -9.09 -0.03 9.00
CA VAL A 163 -9.94 1.14 9.32
C VAL A 163 -9.61 1.72 10.69
N ARG A 164 -9.39 0.87 11.69
CA ARG A 164 -8.99 1.29 13.03
C ARG A 164 -7.60 1.94 13.01
N THR A 165 -6.61 1.28 12.39
CA THR A 165 -5.23 1.76 12.30
C THR A 165 -5.16 3.10 11.57
N ALA A 166 -5.89 3.27 10.45
CA ALA A 166 -5.97 4.53 9.72
C ALA A 166 -6.56 5.66 10.59
N GLY A 167 -7.56 5.35 11.40
CA GLY A 167 -8.14 6.31 12.36
C GLY A 167 -7.15 6.72 13.45
N GLU A 168 -6.41 5.78 14.01
CA GLU A 168 -5.36 6.03 15.00
C GLU A 168 -4.23 6.89 14.40
N ASN A 169 -3.77 6.57 13.20
CA ASN A 169 -2.78 7.36 12.47
C ASN A 169 -3.30 8.75 12.10
N ALA A 170 -4.57 8.90 11.74
CA ALA A 170 -5.17 10.21 11.51
C ALA A 170 -5.11 11.10 12.77
N ALA A 171 -5.36 10.52 13.94
CA ALA A 171 -5.25 11.22 15.22
C ALA A 171 -3.81 11.61 15.53
N LEU A 172 -2.82 10.74 15.30
CA LEU A 172 -1.39 11.04 15.43
C LEU A 172 -0.96 12.25 14.58
N ASN A 173 -1.59 12.42 13.41
CA ASN A 173 -1.29 13.49 12.47
C ASN A 173 -2.15 14.75 12.66
N GLY A 174 -3.13 14.74 13.58
CA GLY A 174 -4.04 15.87 13.83
C GLY A 174 -5.04 16.11 12.70
N VAL A 175 -5.32 15.10 11.85
CA VAL A 175 -6.22 15.19 10.69
C VAL A 175 -7.51 14.37 10.84
N GLN A 176 -7.78 13.84 12.03
CA GLN A 176 -8.93 12.99 12.32
C GLN A 176 -10.31 13.63 12.05
N ASN A 177 -10.37 14.97 12.01
CA ASN A 177 -11.61 15.70 11.71
C ASN A 177 -11.85 15.88 10.20
N ASP A 178 -10.84 15.62 9.40
CA ASP A 178 -10.86 15.80 7.95
C ASP A 178 -10.71 14.48 7.18
N LEU A 179 -10.43 13.37 7.89
CA LEU A 179 -10.39 12.01 7.38
C LEU A 179 -11.58 11.21 7.92
N THR A 180 -12.37 10.67 7.01
CA THR A 180 -13.39 9.65 7.34
C THR A 180 -12.89 8.29 6.83
N VAL A 181 -12.89 7.26 7.70
CA VAL A 181 -12.48 5.90 7.30
C VAL A 181 -13.64 4.94 7.50
N LEU A 182 -13.92 4.13 6.49
CA LEU A 182 -15.09 3.25 6.44
C LEU A 182 -14.69 1.82 6.09
N VAL A 183 -15.34 0.85 6.73
CA VAL A 183 -15.26 -0.55 6.30
C VAL A 183 -16.14 -0.74 5.07
N GLY A 184 -15.57 -1.22 3.97
CA GLY A 184 -16.29 -1.45 2.72
C GLY A 184 -15.43 -2.11 1.66
N ASP A 185 -16.06 -2.73 0.67
CA ASP A 185 -15.37 -3.30 -0.47
C ASP A 185 -15.27 -2.26 -1.60
N LEU A 186 -14.04 -1.97 -2.01
CA LEU A 186 -13.71 -1.02 -3.09
C LEU A 186 -14.51 0.30 -2.99
N SER A 187 -15.35 0.58 -3.99
CA SER A 187 -16.12 1.83 -4.12
C SER A 187 -17.47 1.85 -3.40
N GLU A 188 -17.91 0.75 -2.77
CA GLU A 188 -19.27 0.60 -2.19
C GLU A 188 -19.66 1.70 -1.21
N LYS A 189 -18.69 2.21 -0.46
CA LYS A 189 -18.91 3.25 0.57
C LYS A 189 -18.57 4.66 0.08
N ALA A 190 -18.01 4.79 -1.12
CA ALA A 190 -17.67 6.09 -1.68
C ALA A 190 -18.92 6.90 -1.99
N THR A 191 -19.00 8.12 -1.46
CA THR A 191 -20.16 8.99 -1.63
C THR A 191 -19.76 10.34 -2.24
N GLY A 192 -20.10 10.55 -3.50
CA GLY A 192 -19.88 11.84 -4.16
C GLY A 192 -18.80 11.81 -5.23
N VAL A 193 -18.14 12.94 -5.42
CA VAL A 193 -17.14 13.16 -6.47
C VAL A 193 -15.85 13.64 -5.85
N TYR A 194 -14.72 13.11 -6.33
CA TYR A 194 -13.39 13.34 -5.77
C TYR A 194 -12.45 13.93 -6.82
N ASP A 195 -11.59 14.84 -6.37
CA ASP A 195 -10.55 15.44 -7.22
C ASP A 195 -9.38 14.49 -7.42
N VAL A 196 -9.10 13.66 -6.41
CA VAL A 196 -8.09 12.60 -6.47
C VAL A 196 -8.68 11.31 -5.91
N ILE A 197 -8.52 10.23 -6.65
CA ILE A 197 -8.84 8.87 -6.20
C ILE A 197 -7.54 8.10 -6.21
N CYS A 198 -7.14 7.55 -5.07
CA CYS A 198 -6.00 6.65 -4.92
C CYS A 198 -6.48 5.21 -4.75
N ALA A 199 -5.75 4.27 -5.35
CA ALA A 199 -5.92 2.83 -5.11
C ALA A 199 -4.55 2.16 -5.19
N ASN A 200 -3.94 1.87 -4.04
CA ASN A 200 -2.69 1.12 -3.96
C ASN A 200 -3.00 -0.32 -3.53
N ILE A 201 -3.56 -1.09 -4.45
CA ILE A 201 -4.08 -2.43 -4.25
C ILE A 201 -3.65 -3.36 -5.41
N VAL A 202 -3.88 -4.67 -5.27
CA VAL A 202 -3.49 -5.63 -6.30
C VAL A 202 -4.23 -5.40 -7.63
N ALA A 203 -3.58 -5.74 -8.75
CA ALA A 203 -4.09 -5.49 -10.10
C ALA A 203 -5.52 -6.00 -10.34
N ASN A 204 -5.89 -7.18 -9.81
CA ASN A 204 -7.26 -7.71 -9.94
C ASN A 204 -8.29 -6.78 -9.28
N ALA A 205 -8.00 -6.27 -8.10
CA ALA A 205 -8.90 -5.36 -7.40
C ALA A 205 -9.03 -4.02 -8.14
N ILE A 206 -7.93 -3.50 -8.72
CA ILE A 206 -7.98 -2.31 -9.57
C ILE A 206 -8.89 -2.53 -10.78
N ILE A 207 -8.76 -3.66 -11.48
CA ILE A 207 -9.59 -3.99 -12.66
C ILE A 207 -11.08 -4.04 -12.29
N HIS A 208 -11.43 -4.56 -11.11
CA HIS A 208 -12.81 -4.56 -10.62
C HIS A 208 -13.30 -3.17 -10.22
N LEU A 209 -12.43 -2.32 -9.67
CA LEU A 209 -12.76 -0.95 -9.26
C LEU A 209 -12.98 0.01 -10.44
N VAL A 210 -12.16 -0.12 -11.48
CA VAL A 210 -12.04 0.85 -12.57
C VAL A 210 -13.38 1.21 -13.23
N PRO A 211 -14.37 0.30 -13.41
CA PRO A 211 -15.69 0.66 -13.97
C PRO A 211 -16.44 1.75 -13.20
N ASP A 212 -16.22 1.86 -11.89
CA ASP A 212 -16.92 2.83 -11.03
C ASP A 212 -16.19 4.19 -10.97
N VAL A 213 -14.89 4.20 -11.27
CA VAL A 213 -14.05 5.40 -11.13
C VAL A 213 -14.56 6.60 -11.91
N PRO A 214 -15.05 6.48 -13.18
CA PRO A 214 -15.52 7.63 -13.94
C PRO A 214 -16.69 8.38 -13.28
N ALA A 215 -17.56 7.67 -12.56
CA ALA A 215 -18.70 8.28 -11.86
C ALA A 215 -18.28 9.00 -10.56
N LEU A 216 -17.18 8.57 -9.95
CA LEU A 216 -16.65 9.11 -8.71
C LEU A 216 -15.60 10.20 -8.93
N LEU A 217 -15.06 10.32 -10.14
CA LEU A 217 -13.96 11.24 -10.45
C LEU A 217 -14.49 12.60 -10.93
N ALA A 218 -13.99 13.67 -10.34
CA ALA A 218 -14.28 15.03 -10.80
C ALA A 218 -13.83 15.25 -12.26
N LYS A 219 -14.43 16.19 -12.97
CA LYS A 219 -14.15 16.47 -14.39
C LYS A 219 -12.67 16.64 -14.72
N HIS A 220 -11.91 17.24 -13.81
CA HIS A 220 -10.47 17.44 -13.94
C HIS A 220 -9.67 16.57 -12.98
N GLY A 221 -10.33 15.63 -12.32
CA GLY A 221 -9.77 14.76 -11.31
C GLY A 221 -8.71 13.81 -11.86
N THR A 222 -8.00 13.20 -10.94
CA THR A 222 -6.94 12.24 -11.21
C THR A 222 -7.19 10.95 -10.45
N PHE A 223 -7.17 9.83 -11.17
CA PHE A 223 -7.13 8.49 -10.61
C PHE A 223 -5.69 7.99 -10.60
N LEU A 224 -5.18 7.67 -9.42
CA LEU A 224 -3.86 7.13 -9.18
C LEU A 224 -4.00 5.67 -8.74
N ALA A 225 -3.61 4.74 -9.61
CA ALA A 225 -3.63 3.31 -9.35
C ALA A 225 -2.20 2.78 -9.19
N SER A 226 -1.90 2.06 -8.13
CA SER A 226 -0.60 1.42 -7.85
C SER A 226 -0.81 0.05 -7.17
N GLY A 227 0.28 -0.63 -6.80
CA GLY A 227 0.21 -2.04 -6.37
C GLY A 227 0.20 -3.01 -7.55
N ILE A 228 0.65 -2.52 -8.72
CA ILE A 228 0.65 -3.26 -9.97
C ILE A 228 2.07 -3.76 -10.24
N ILE A 229 2.26 -5.07 -10.35
CA ILE A 229 3.53 -5.62 -10.86
C ILE A 229 3.65 -5.32 -12.36
N ASP A 230 4.86 -5.09 -12.84
CA ASP A 230 5.15 -4.68 -14.23
C ASP A 230 4.56 -5.61 -15.28
N THR A 231 4.57 -6.92 -15.02
CA THR A 231 3.99 -7.95 -15.91
C THR A 231 2.48 -7.84 -16.09
N ARG A 232 1.77 -7.12 -15.20
CA ARG A 232 0.32 -6.91 -15.27
C ARG A 232 -0.08 -5.49 -15.70
N LYS A 233 0.89 -4.65 -16.00
CA LYS A 233 0.69 -3.26 -16.38
C LYS A 233 -0.30 -3.09 -17.54
N ASP A 234 -0.07 -3.82 -18.64
CA ASP A 234 -0.84 -3.66 -19.86
C ASP A 234 -2.31 -4.09 -19.68
N GLU A 235 -2.55 -5.11 -18.85
CA GLU A 235 -3.91 -5.56 -18.50
C GLU A 235 -4.69 -4.47 -17.76
N VAL A 236 -4.05 -3.83 -16.77
CA VAL A 236 -4.68 -2.74 -16.00
C VAL A 236 -4.89 -1.51 -16.88
N ILE A 237 -3.95 -1.16 -17.76
CA ILE A 237 -4.10 -0.06 -18.73
C ILE A 237 -5.31 -0.32 -19.65
N ALA A 238 -5.46 -1.55 -20.16
CA ALA A 238 -6.58 -1.91 -21.00
C ALA A 238 -7.94 -1.74 -20.28
N ALA A 239 -8.00 -2.16 -19.00
CA ALA A 239 -9.21 -1.97 -18.18
C ALA A 239 -9.54 -0.49 -17.96
N VAL A 240 -8.53 0.33 -17.62
CA VAL A 240 -8.65 1.78 -17.44
C VAL A 240 -9.23 2.45 -18.72
N GLN A 241 -8.69 2.09 -19.88
CA GLN A 241 -9.15 2.63 -21.18
C GLN A 241 -10.55 2.16 -21.54
N ALA A 242 -10.87 0.89 -21.25
CA ALA A 242 -12.21 0.33 -21.48
C ALA A 242 -13.28 1.02 -20.63
N ALA A 243 -12.94 1.51 -19.44
CA ALA A 243 -13.82 2.32 -18.59
C ALA A 243 -13.94 3.79 -19.03
N GLY A 244 -13.31 4.20 -20.13
CA GLY A 244 -13.39 5.56 -20.66
C GLY A 244 -12.44 6.56 -19.97
N LEU A 245 -11.44 6.07 -19.27
CA LEU A 245 -10.38 6.90 -18.70
C LEU A 245 -9.17 6.97 -19.65
N ALA A 246 -8.47 8.09 -19.62
CA ALA A 246 -7.22 8.30 -20.34
C ALA A 246 -6.04 8.08 -19.42
N LEU A 247 -5.07 7.26 -19.84
CA LEU A 247 -3.76 7.17 -19.22
C LEU A 247 -3.00 8.48 -19.50
N ARG A 248 -2.49 9.13 -18.45
CA ARG A 248 -1.74 10.39 -18.51
C ARG A 248 -0.25 10.17 -18.29
N GLU A 249 0.11 9.29 -17.35
CA GLU A 249 1.48 9.00 -16.96
C GLU A 249 1.59 7.56 -16.45
N VAL A 250 2.75 6.95 -16.67
CA VAL A 250 3.16 5.68 -16.06
C VAL A 250 4.44 5.94 -15.28
N LYS A 251 4.47 5.52 -14.02
CA LYS A 251 5.66 5.56 -13.18
C LYS A 251 6.05 4.15 -12.80
N GLU A 252 7.33 3.86 -12.87
CA GLU A 252 7.86 2.52 -12.61
C GLU A 252 9.03 2.59 -11.61
N LYS A 253 9.07 1.63 -10.69
CA LYS A 253 10.16 1.52 -9.70
C LYS A 253 10.29 0.07 -9.27
N ASN A 254 11.47 -0.53 -9.49
CA ASN A 254 11.82 -1.88 -9.03
C ASN A 254 10.76 -2.95 -9.36
N GLY A 255 10.23 -2.98 -10.60
CA GLY A 255 9.21 -3.95 -11.03
C GLY A 255 7.78 -3.63 -10.61
N TRP A 256 7.55 -2.46 -9.99
CA TRP A 256 6.23 -1.96 -9.61
C TRP A 256 5.83 -0.76 -10.43
N VAL A 257 4.52 -0.62 -10.65
CA VAL A 257 3.95 0.40 -11.52
C VAL A 257 2.88 1.20 -10.80
N ALA A 258 2.88 2.51 -11.07
CA ALA A 258 1.76 3.39 -10.77
C ALA A 258 1.27 4.05 -12.05
N LEU A 259 -0.05 4.10 -12.22
CA LEU A 259 -0.75 4.70 -13.36
C LEU A 259 -1.46 5.97 -12.91
N VAL A 260 -1.21 7.07 -13.61
CA VAL A 260 -1.91 8.33 -13.43
C VAL A 260 -2.92 8.49 -14.56
N CYS A 261 -4.20 8.50 -14.23
CA CYS A 261 -5.31 8.47 -15.18
C CYS A 261 -6.28 9.62 -14.93
N GLY A 262 -7.19 9.86 -15.86
CA GLY A 262 -8.26 10.83 -15.71
C GLY A 262 -9.23 10.79 -16.88
N HIS A 263 -10.27 11.62 -16.86
CA HIS A 263 -11.19 11.67 -17.97
C HIS A 263 -10.49 11.98 -19.30
N VAL A 264 -10.99 11.39 -20.36
CA VAL A 264 -10.58 11.75 -21.72
C VAL A 264 -10.90 13.23 -21.93
N LYS A 265 -9.91 14.01 -22.38
CA LYS A 265 -10.16 15.42 -22.73
C LYS A 265 -11.13 15.48 -23.90
N GLU A 266 -12.28 16.13 -23.69
CA GLU A 266 -13.16 16.49 -24.81
C GLU A 266 -12.33 17.29 -25.81
N ARG A 267 -12.25 16.84 -27.06
CA ARG A 267 -11.77 17.69 -28.14
C ARG A 267 -12.78 18.83 -28.26
N LEU A 268 -12.38 20.05 -27.95
CA LEU A 268 -13.09 21.23 -28.38
C LEU A 268 -13.13 21.18 -29.92
N LEU A 269 -14.31 20.88 -30.45
CA LEU A 269 -14.64 20.99 -31.89
C LEU A 269 -14.67 22.47 -32.28
#